data_3431d637ed53b73114a4c272b1e3c064
#
_entry.id   3431d637ed53b73114a4c272b1e3c064
#
_cell.length_a   1.000
_cell.length_b   1.000
_cell.length_c   1.000
_cell.angle_alpha   90.00
_cell.angle_beta   90.00
_cell.angle_gamma   90.00
#
_symmetry.space_group_name_H-M   'P 1'
#
loop_
_entity.id
_entity.type
_entity.pdbx_description
1 polymer ?
#
loop_
_entity_poly.entity_id
_entity_poly.type
_entity_poly.pdbx_seq_one_letter_code
_entity_poly.pdbx_strand_id
1 'polypeptide(L)'
;MTLPTIRPARPDEHDAIARAWMASWVSTGLTQASDSLLNDLRIRLPREIAGGWSLFVADDRGAIAAMLALHLPTLLLDQLMVVPAYQGRSLGCALLAFTRRQMPDEIWLKCVRENEKAWRWYEREGFIFEKEAPHPVTGFMMKHYRWMRTNRTSEAKP
;
A
#
# COMPACT_ATOMS: atom_id res chain seq x y z
N MET A 1 -7.03 22.60 0.69
CA MET A 1 -7.47 21.42 1.48
C MET A 1 -6.27 20.73 2.09
N THR A 2 -6.30 20.54 3.39
CA THR A 2 -5.28 19.75 4.08
C THR A 2 -5.48 18.25 3.77
N LEU A 3 -4.37 17.53 3.54
CA LEU A 3 -4.42 16.08 3.42
C LEU A 3 -4.78 15.42 4.76
N PRO A 4 -5.43 14.25 4.74
CA PRO A 4 -5.63 13.43 5.92
C PRO A 4 -4.31 13.15 6.67
N THR A 5 -4.37 13.02 7.99
CA THR A 5 -3.21 12.76 8.84
C THR A 5 -2.81 11.29 8.77
N ILE A 6 -1.56 11.00 8.43
CA ILE A 6 -1.03 9.63 8.45
C ILE A 6 -0.55 9.33 9.86
N ARG A 7 -1.08 8.27 10.45
CA ARG A 7 -0.77 7.84 11.82
C ARG A 7 -0.86 6.31 11.96
N PRO A 8 -0.28 5.72 13.02
CA PRO A 8 -0.50 4.30 13.31
C PRO A 8 -1.98 3.98 13.48
N ALA A 9 -2.39 2.82 12.98
CA ALA A 9 -3.73 2.29 13.19
C ALA A 9 -3.94 1.86 14.64
N ARG A 10 -5.18 1.95 15.13
CA ARG A 10 -5.58 1.47 16.45
C ARG A 10 -6.36 0.16 16.34
N PRO A 11 -6.30 -0.72 17.36
CA PRO A 11 -7.04 -2.00 17.33
C PRO A 11 -8.55 -1.85 17.18
N ASP A 12 -9.15 -0.79 17.71
CA ASP A 12 -10.58 -0.49 17.60
C ASP A 12 -11.02 -0.04 16.20
N GLU A 13 -10.08 0.20 15.30
CA GLU A 13 -10.31 0.61 13.91
C GLU A 13 -10.30 -0.54 12.91
N HIS A 14 -10.01 -1.76 13.32
CA HIS A 14 -9.81 -2.88 12.40
C HIS A 14 -11.02 -3.12 11.47
N ASP A 15 -12.26 -2.98 11.98
CA ASP A 15 -13.44 -3.11 11.12
C ASP A 15 -13.51 -2.00 10.05
N ALA A 16 -13.29 -0.76 10.44
CA ALA A 16 -13.27 0.37 9.51
C ALA A 16 -12.15 0.24 8.47
N ILE A 17 -10.98 -0.25 8.87
CA ILE A 17 -9.86 -0.50 7.96
C ILE A 17 -10.18 -1.63 6.99
N ALA A 18 -10.78 -2.72 7.44
CA ALA A 18 -11.19 -3.82 6.57
C ALA A 18 -12.21 -3.36 5.52
N ARG A 19 -13.17 -2.51 5.89
CA ARG A 19 -14.13 -1.90 4.97
C ARG A 19 -13.46 -0.98 3.95
N ALA A 20 -12.54 -0.15 4.39
CA ALA A 20 -11.76 0.73 3.52
C ALA A 20 -10.90 -0.08 2.53
N TRP A 21 -10.29 -1.15 3.00
CA TRP A 21 -9.51 -2.06 2.18
C TRP A 21 -10.37 -2.73 1.10
N MET A 22 -11.53 -3.28 1.48
CA MET A 22 -12.47 -3.85 0.53
C MET A 22 -12.93 -2.82 -0.51
N ALA A 23 -13.33 -1.63 -0.08
CA ALA A 23 -13.79 -0.57 -0.99
C ALA A 23 -12.71 -0.18 -2.02
N SER A 24 -11.47 -0.07 -1.57
CA SER A 24 -10.34 0.24 -2.46
C SER A 24 -10.07 -0.89 -3.45
N TRP A 25 -10.13 -2.13 -2.99
CA TRP A 25 -9.91 -3.29 -3.86
C TRP A 25 -11.02 -3.46 -4.87
N VAL A 26 -12.27 -3.30 -4.47
CA VAL A 26 -13.44 -3.32 -5.38
C VAL A 26 -13.32 -2.22 -6.45
N SER A 27 -12.79 -1.06 -6.10
CA SER A 27 -12.62 0.05 -7.05
C SER A 27 -11.64 -0.25 -8.18
N THR A 28 -10.79 -1.26 -8.05
CA THR A 28 -9.90 -1.72 -9.13
C THR A 28 -10.64 -2.49 -10.23
N GLY A 29 -11.86 -2.94 -9.97
CA GLY A 29 -12.60 -3.83 -10.88
C GLY A 29 -12.17 -5.30 -10.86
N LEU A 30 -11.17 -5.66 -10.04
CA LEU A 30 -10.60 -7.01 -9.98
C LEU A 30 -11.35 -7.94 -9.02
N THR A 31 -12.20 -7.40 -8.18
CA THR A 31 -13.02 -8.15 -7.23
C THR A 31 -14.36 -7.46 -7.01
N GLN A 32 -15.29 -8.18 -6.42
CA GLN A 32 -16.61 -7.66 -6.07
C GLN A 32 -16.79 -7.62 -4.56
N ALA A 33 -17.54 -6.64 -4.07
CA ALA A 33 -17.91 -6.53 -2.68
C ALA A 33 -18.76 -7.74 -2.25
N SER A 34 -18.45 -8.32 -1.10
CA SER A 34 -19.23 -9.38 -0.48
C SER A 34 -18.99 -9.44 1.02
N ASP A 35 -19.94 -10.01 1.76
CA ASP A 35 -19.75 -10.26 3.19
C ASP A 35 -18.61 -11.26 3.44
N SER A 36 -18.44 -12.22 2.55
CA SER A 36 -17.34 -13.19 2.62
C SER A 36 -15.99 -12.49 2.50
N LEU A 37 -15.82 -11.62 1.51
CA LEU A 37 -14.57 -10.85 1.34
C LEU A 37 -14.29 -9.98 2.56
N LEU A 38 -15.30 -9.28 3.08
CA LEU A 38 -15.14 -8.44 4.26
C LEU A 38 -14.70 -9.26 5.48
N ASN A 39 -15.30 -10.42 5.70
CA ASN A 39 -14.92 -11.32 6.79
C ASN A 39 -13.49 -11.83 6.63
N ASP A 40 -13.08 -12.19 5.42
CA ASP A 40 -11.71 -12.62 5.13
C ASP A 40 -10.71 -11.51 5.46
N LEU A 41 -11.00 -10.27 5.11
CA LEU A 41 -10.15 -9.13 5.43
C LEU A 41 -10.11 -8.84 6.94
N ARG A 42 -11.23 -8.98 7.65
CA ARG A 42 -11.28 -8.85 9.11
C ARG A 42 -10.40 -9.89 9.82
N ILE A 43 -10.37 -11.11 9.32
CA ILE A 43 -9.52 -12.21 9.85
C ILE A 43 -8.07 -11.96 9.49
N ARG A 44 -7.81 -11.50 8.27
CA ARG A 44 -6.45 -11.29 7.76
C ARG A 44 -5.72 -10.17 8.51
N LEU A 45 -6.38 -9.08 8.81
CA LEU A 45 -5.77 -7.90 9.45
C LEU A 45 -4.97 -8.24 10.72
N PRO A 46 -5.55 -8.83 11.77
CA PRO A 46 -4.80 -9.15 13.00
C PRO A 46 -3.72 -10.20 12.75
N ARG A 47 -3.93 -11.12 11.81
CA ARG A 47 -2.92 -12.14 11.44
C ARG A 47 -1.69 -11.48 10.83
N GLU A 48 -1.87 -10.56 9.90
CA GLU A 48 -0.76 -9.85 9.24
C GLU A 48 -0.02 -8.93 10.22
N ILE A 49 -0.74 -8.27 11.12
CA ILE A 49 -0.13 -7.46 12.17
C ILE A 49 0.73 -8.33 13.09
N ALA A 50 0.21 -9.49 13.51
CA ALA A 50 0.99 -10.46 14.29
C ALA A 50 2.19 -11.02 13.53
N GLY A 51 2.09 -11.10 12.19
CA GLY A 51 3.16 -11.52 11.29
C GLY A 51 4.21 -10.44 10.97
N GLY A 52 4.06 -9.22 11.51
CA GLY A 52 5.05 -8.17 11.38
C GLY A 52 4.63 -6.93 10.60
N TRP A 53 3.35 -6.80 10.21
CA TRP A 53 2.88 -5.55 9.62
C TRP A 53 2.94 -4.39 10.62
N SER A 54 3.50 -3.28 10.17
CA SER A 54 3.25 -1.96 10.73
C SER A 54 2.11 -1.34 9.93
N LEU A 55 0.98 -1.14 10.58
CA LEU A 55 -0.25 -0.65 9.93
C LEU A 55 -0.48 0.81 10.25
N PHE A 56 -0.68 1.61 9.20
CA PHE A 56 -0.99 3.03 9.27
C PHE A 56 -2.30 3.32 8.57
N VAL A 57 -2.94 4.39 8.98
CA VAL A 57 -4.13 4.93 8.33
C VAL A 57 -3.93 6.40 7.98
N ALA A 58 -4.62 6.86 6.97
CA ALA A 58 -4.82 8.28 6.72
C ALA A 58 -6.16 8.68 7.33
N ASP A 59 -6.11 9.50 8.36
CA ASP A 59 -7.26 9.92 9.15
C ASP A 59 -7.76 11.28 8.67
N ASP A 60 -8.99 11.32 8.18
CA ASP A 60 -9.71 12.54 7.85
C ASP A 60 -10.81 12.78 8.88
N ARG A 61 -10.45 13.40 10.01
CA ARG A 61 -11.38 13.76 11.09
C ARG A 61 -12.21 12.58 11.60
N GLY A 62 -11.55 11.44 11.77
CA GLY A 62 -12.16 10.18 12.23
C GLY A 62 -12.60 9.24 11.12
N ALA A 63 -12.61 9.68 9.86
CA ALA A 63 -12.84 8.80 8.71
C ALA A 63 -11.53 8.21 8.19
N ILE A 64 -11.54 6.93 7.87
CA ILE A 64 -10.39 6.25 7.27
C ILE A 64 -10.36 6.55 5.77
N ALA A 65 -9.43 7.37 5.34
CA ALA A 65 -9.24 7.74 3.94
C ALA A 65 -8.32 6.79 3.17
N ALA A 66 -7.42 6.11 3.87
CA ALA A 66 -6.48 5.17 3.30
C ALA A 66 -5.91 4.23 4.36
N MET A 67 -5.35 3.11 3.90
CA MET A 67 -4.51 2.24 4.71
C MET A 67 -3.15 2.04 4.07
N LEU A 68 -2.14 1.86 4.91
CA LEU A 68 -0.77 1.57 4.52
C LEU A 68 -0.23 0.47 5.42
N ALA A 69 0.17 -0.64 4.83
CA ALA A 69 0.77 -1.77 5.53
C ALA A 69 2.22 -1.97 5.06
N LEU A 70 3.15 -1.85 5.99
CA LEU A 70 4.58 -2.03 5.77
C LEU A 70 5.07 -3.24 6.55
N HIS A 71 5.89 -4.07 5.92
CA HIS A 71 6.64 -5.10 6.60
C HIS A 71 8.11 -4.66 6.65
N LEU A 72 8.47 -3.96 7.72
CA LEU A 72 9.79 -3.32 7.84
C LEU A 72 10.96 -4.31 7.81
N PRO A 73 10.86 -5.51 8.43
CA PRO A 73 11.98 -6.47 8.40
C PRO A 73 12.39 -6.89 6.99
N THR A 74 11.46 -6.89 6.02
CA THR A 74 11.74 -7.27 4.63
C THR A 74 11.70 -6.10 3.66
N LEU A 75 11.58 -4.88 4.17
CA LEU A 75 11.48 -3.65 3.37
C LEU A 75 10.33 -3.69 2.35
N LEU A 76 9.21 -4.31 2.73
CA LEU A 76 8.07 -4.52 1.87
C LEU A 76 6.97 -3.49 2.13
N LEU A 77 6.57 -2.76 1.09
CA LEU A 77 5.29 -2.07 1.04
C LEU A 77 4.26 -3.11 0.61
N ASP A 78 3.50 -3.64 1.58
CA ASP A 78 2.58 -4.74 1.32
C ASP A 78 1.20 -4.28 0.86
N GLN A 79 0.67 -3.20 1.44
CA GLN A 79 -0.60 -2.60 1.03
C GLN A 79 -0.50 -1.08 1.04
N LEU A 80 -0.97 -0.46 -0.03
CA LEU A 80 -1.24 0.96 -0.12
C LEU A 80 -2.59 1.13 -0.81
N MET A 81 -3.61 1.45 -0.04
CA MET A 81 -4.98 1.55 -0.50
C MET A 81 -5.56 2.91 -0.16
N VAL A 82 -6.11 3.60 -1.15
CA VAL A 82 -6.83 4.86 -0.98
C VAL A 82 -8.31 4.62 -1.26
N VAL A 83 -9.17 4.97 -0.32
CA VAL A 83 -10.62 4.85 -0.48
C VAL A 83 -11.07 5.68 -1.69
N PRO A 84 -12.01 5.17 -2.53
CA PRO A 84 -12.39 5.84 -3.78
C PRO A 84 -12.70 7.33 -3.66
N ALA A 85 -13.40 7.75 -2.59
CA ALA A 85 -13.73 9.16 -2.36
C ALA A 85 -12.51 10.08 -2.17
N TYR A 86 -11.35 9.52 -1.85
CA TYR A 86 -10.10 10.25 -1.61
C TYR A 86 -9.06 10.07 -2.71
N GLN A 87 -9.38 9.30 -3.75
CA GLN A 87 -8.49 9.12 -4.90
C GLN A 87 -8.40 10.42 -5.73
N GLY A 88 -7.26 10.61 -6.41
CA GLY A 88 -7.00 11.80 -7.22
C GLY A 88 -6.68 13.07 -6.43
N ARG A 89 -6.39 12.96 -5.14
CA ARG A 89 -6.11 14.10 -4.25
C ARG A 89 -4.68 14.10 -3.69
N SER A 90 -3.75 13.44 -4.36
CA SER A 90 -2.34 13.31 -3.97
C SER A 90 -2.10 12.55 -2.65
N LEU A 91 -3.10 11.87 -2.10
CA LEU A 91 -2.95 11.10 -0.87
C LEU A 91 -2.02 9.89 -1.08
N GLY A 92 -2.09 9.22 -2.23
CA GLY A 92 -1.17 8.14 -2.59
C GLY A 92 0.29 8.61 -2.59
N CYS A 93 0.58 9.78 -3.12
CA CYS A 93 1.92 10.37 -3.10
C CYS A 93 2.39 10.69 -1.68
N ALA A 94 1.50 11.18 -0.81
CA ALA A 94 1.82 11.44 0.60
C ALA A 94 2.13 10.15 1.36
N LEU A 95 1.36 9.08 1.12
CA LEU A 95 1.60 7.75 1.70
C LEU A 95 2.94 7.16 1.23
N LEU A 96 3.27 7.33 -0.04
CA LEU A 96 4.54 6.86 -0.58
C LEU A 96 5.73 7.65 -0.03
N ALA A 97 5.58 8.96 0.12
CA ALA A 97 6.60 9.80 0.78
C ALA A 97 6.80 9.37 2.24
N PHE A 98 5.73 9.08 2.96
CA PHE A 98 5.79 8.51 4.30
C PHE A 98 6.52 7.16 4.31
N THR A 99 6.21 6.27 3.37
CA THR A 99 6.86 4.97 3.22
C THR A 99 8.37 5.13 3.01
N ARG A 100 8.80 6.07 2.17
CA ARG A 100 10.22 6.35 1.95
C ARG A 100 10.94 6.88 3.19
N ARG A 101 10.24 7.56 4.08
CA ARG A 101 10.80 7.95 5.38
C ARG A 101 10.96 6.78 6.33
N GLN A 102 10.07 5.79 6.26
CA GLN A 102 10.16 4.57 7.06
C GLN A 102 11.22 3.58 6.52
N MET A 103 11.39 3.55 5.21
CA MET A 103 12.33 2.68 4.50
C MET A 103 13.15 3.50 3.50
N PRO A 104 14.14 4.28 4.00
CA PRO A 104 14.77 5.34 3.19
C PRO A 104 15.73 4.85 2.11
N ASP A 105 16.19 3.60 2.18
CA ASP A 105 17.22 3.09 1.27
C ASP A 105 16.65 2.20 0.17
N GLU A 106 15.60 1.44 0.47
CA GLU A 106 15.05 0.44 -0.42
C GLU A 106 13.61 0.12 -0.06
N ILE A 107 12.77 -0.10 -1.06
CA ILE A 107 11.39 -0.56 -0.90
C ILE A 107 11.11 -1.63 -1.94
N TRP A 108 10.54 -2.76 -1.50
CA TRP A 108 9.99 -3.78 -2.36
C TRP A 108 8.47 -3.69 -2.37
N LEU A 109 7.83 -4.04 -3.48
CA LEU A 109 6.39 -4.23 -3.56
C LEU A 109 6.02 -5.27 -4.60
N LYS A 110 4.81 -5.79 -4.46
CA LYS A 110 4.16 -6.68 -5.42
C LYS A 110 2.82 -6.09 -5.81
N CYS A 111 2.50 -6.15 -7.08
CA CYS A 111 1.25 -5.64 -7.63
C CYS A 111 0.63 -6.67 -8.57
N VAL A 112 -0.67 -6.90 -8.47
CA VAL A 112 -1.40 -7.78 -9.40
C VAL A 112 -1.19 -7.26 -10.81
N ARG A 113 -0.81 -8.14 -11.74
CA ARG A 113 -0.51 -7.77 -13.14
C ARG A 113 -1.67 -7.04 -13.81
N GLU A 114 -2.90 -7.43 -13.52
CA GLU A 114 -4.12 -6.82 -14.08
C GLU A 114 -4.42 -5.44 -13.50
N ASN A 115 -3.82 -5.07 -12.38
CA ASN A 115 -3.93 -3.73 -11.80
C ASN A 115 -2.97 -2.74 -12.45
N GLU A 116 -3.19 -2.50 -13.73
CA GLU A 116 -2.31 -1.71 -14.59
C GLU A 116 -2.17 -0.27 -14.12
N LYS A 117 -3.25 0.34 -13.63
CA LYS A 117 -3.25 1.71 -13.10
C LYS A 117 -2.26 1.84 -11.93
N ALA A 118 -2.21 0.84 -11.04
CA ALA A 118 -1.32 0.85 -9.89
C ALA A 118 0.15 0.66 -10.30
N TRP A 119 0.48 -0.38 -11.08
CA TRP A 119 1.90 -0.60 -11.39
C TRP A 119 2.47 0.45 -12.33
N ARG A 120 1.68 1.06 -13.22
CA ARG A 120 2.12 2.22 -14.00
C ARG A 120 2.42 3.42 -13.11
N TRP A 121 1.62 3.63 -12.06
CA TRP A 121 1.88 4.68 -11.08
C TRP A 121 3.18 4.43 -10.34
N TYR A 122 3.43 3.21 -9.86
CA TYR A 122 4.69 2.87 -9.21
C TYR A 122 5.89 3.07 -10.13
N GLU A 123 5.79 2.73 -11.41
CA GLU A 123 6.85 3.00 -12.39
C GLU A 123 7.13 4.50 -12.52
N ARG A 124 6.09 5.34 -12.60
CA ARG A 124 6.26 6.82 -12.61
C ARG A 124 6.90 7.34 -11.33
N GLU A 125 6.67 6.68 -10.21
CA GLU A 125 7.26 7.02 -8.91
C GLU A 125 8.70 6.50 -8.73
N GLY A 126 9.28 5.87 -9.73
CA GLY A 126 10.67 5.43 -9.75
C GLY A 126 10.91 3.98 -9.33
N PHE A 127 9.86 3.17 -9.19
CA PHE A 127 10.00 1.74 -8.97
C PHE A 127 10.39 1.03 -10.26
N ILE A 128 11.31 0.08 -10.15
CA ILE A 128 11.84 -0.69 -11.28
C ILE A 128 11.26 -2.10 -11.24
N PHE A 129 10.74 -2.56 -12.37
CA PHE A 129 10.26 -3.92 -12.53
C PHE A 129 11.41 -4.93 -12.41
N GLU A 130 11.22 -5.97 -11.61
CA GLU A 130 12.21 -7.02 -11.38
C GLU A 130 11.80 -8.35 -12.01
N LYS A 131 10.57 -8.81 -11.75
CA LYS A 131 10.06 -10.09 -12.23
C LYS A 131 8.54 -10.21 -12.09
N GLU A 132 7.98 -11.22 -12.74
CA GLU A 132 6.63 -11.72 -12.46
C GLU A 132 6.71 -13.10 -11.80
N ALA A 133 5.82 -13.34 -10.84
CA ALA A 133 5.67 -14.64 -10.20
C ALA A 133 4.23 -14.80 -9.69
N PRO A 134 3.69 -16.04 -9.66
CA PRO A 134 2.35 -16.26 -9.11
C PRO A 134 2.35 -16.04 -7.60
N HIS A 135 1.25 -15.46 -7.10
CA HIS A 135 1.03 -15.36 -5.66
C HIS A 135 0.76 -16.78 -5.10
N PRO A 136 1.45 -17.19 -4.04
CA PRO A 136 1.40 -18.59 -3.57
C PRO A 136 0.02 -19.03 -3.06
N VAL A 137 -0.83 -18.08 -2.64
CA VAL A 137 -2.17 -18.40 -2.12
C VAL A 137 -3.26 -18.18 -3.15
N THR A 138 -3.25 -17.02 -3.84
CA THR A 138 -4.33 -16.64 -4.77
C THR A 138 -4.09 -17.11 -6.20
N GLY A 139 -2.85 -17.42 -6.56
CA GLY A 139 -2.47 -17.76 -7.93
C GLY A 139 -2.41 -16.59 -8.91
N PHE A 140 -2.81 -15.38 -8.48
CA PHE A 140 -2.70 -14.19 -9.31
C PHE A 140 -1.24 -13.93 -9.69
N MET A 141 -1.01 -13.57 -10.95
CA MET A 141 0.32 -13.18 -11.39
C MET A 141 0.67 -11.81 -10.80
N MET A 142 1.77 -11.77 -10.06
CA MET A 142 2.25 -10.57 -9.36
C MET A 142 3.47 -10.01 -10.08
N LYS A 143 3.45 -8.71 -10.35
CA LYS A 143 4.62 -7.94 -10.77
C LYS A 143 5.37 -7.48 -9.54
N HIS A 144 6.65 -7.81 -9.48
CA HIS A 144 7.54 -7.43 -8.38
C HIS A 144 8.34 -6.20 -8.79
N TYR A 145 8.34 -5.19 -7.93
CA TYR A 145 9.01 -3.91 -8.12
C TYR A 145 9.95 -3.61 -6.98
N ARG A 146 10.96 -2.84 -7.29
CA ARG A 146 11.96 -2.37 -6.33
C ARG A 146 12.23 -0.88 -6.55
N TRP A 147 12.24 -0.14 -5.46
CA TRP A 147 12.75 1.22 -5.43
C TRP A 147 14.02 1.26 -4.60
N MET A 148 15.06 1.92 -5.11
CA MET A 148 16.30 2.16 -4.38
C MET A 148 16.54 3.65 -4.34
N ARG A 149 16.99 4.13 -3.18
CA ARG A 149 17.45 5.50 -3.06
C ARG A 149 18.59 5.72 -4.05
N THR A 150 18.40 6.66 -4.99
CA THR A 150 19.50 7.12 -5.83
C THR A 150 20.46 7.88 -4.94
N ASN A 151 21.66 7.34 -4.73
CA ASN A 151 22.76 8.15 -4.22
C ASN A 151 22.96 9.28 -5.22
N ARG A 152 22.55 10.49 -4.83
CA ARG A 152 23.22 11.67 -5.36
C ARG A 152 24.63 11.65 -4.79
N THR A 153 25.50 10.84 -5.32
CA THR A 153 26.88 11.20 -5.36
C THR A 153 26.89 12.50 -6.17
N SER A 154 26.97 13.59 -5.47
CA SER A 154 27.41 14.80 -6.10
C SER A 154 28.76 14.47 -6.71
N GLU A 155 28.79 14.25 -8.00
CA GLU A 155 29.98 14.54 -8.76
C GLU A 155 30.16 16.04 -8.67
N ALA A 156 30.68 16.48 -7.54
CA ALA A 156 31.43 17.71 -7.51
C ALA A 156 32.67 17.39 -8.32
N LYS A 157 32.58 17.62 -9.61
CA LYS A 157 33.80 17.73 -10.43
C LYS A 157 34.56 18.94 -9.99
N PRO A 158 35.89 18.80 -9.80
CA PRO A 158 36.77 19.93 -9.54
C PRO A 158 36.73 20.95 -10.66
#